data_3736f8e2425f073c92f4a0c840de438f
#
_entry.id   3736f8e2425f073c92f4a0c840de438f
#
_cell.length_a   1.000
_cell.length_b   1.000
_cell.length_c   1.000
_cell.angle_alpha   90.00
_cell.angle_beta   90.00
_cell.angle_gamma   90.00
#
_symmetry.space_group_name_H-M   'P 1'
#
loop_
_entity.id
_entity.type
_entity.pdbx_description
1 polymer ?
#
loop_
_entity_poly.entity_id
_entity_poly.type
_entity_poly.pdbx_seq_one_letter_code
_entity_poly.pdbx_strand_id
1 'polypeptide(L)'
;MIQYLFDVDGTLTNPTEPINPEFDKFFGNWVRTTKAMGDEVYIVTGSDKQKTLKQIGLPLYRIVNGVFQNCGNQLFIRNSLIYESRWSLSAHLRLDLLILCEKSPWFGRADNNIEERVGMANFSTIGRTATPSQRKAYRMWDDATES
;
A
#
# COMPACT_ATOMS: atom_id res chain seq x y z
N MET A 1 -12.54 -18.42 17.78
CA MET A 1 -12.24 -17.87 16.45
C MET A 1 -11.30 -16.69 16.63
N ILE A 2 -10.11 -16.78 16.10
CA ILE A 2 -9.09 -15.72 16.10
C ILE A 2 -9.02 -15.15 14.68
N GLN A 3 -8.82 -13.85 14.56
CA GLN A 3 -8.57 -13.17 13.28
C GLN A 3 -7.13 -12.70 13.23
N TYR A 4 -6.37 -13.17 12.25
CA TYR A 4 -4.98 -12.77 12.01
C TYR A 4 -4.93 -11.79 10.84
N LEU A 5 -4.30 -10.65 11.05
CA LEU A 5 -4.11 -9.62 10.02
C LEU A 5 -2.62 -9.45 9.75
N PHE A 6 -2.22 -9.54 8.50
CA PHE A 6 -0.84 -9.39 8.05
C PHE A 6 -0.68 -8.27 7.05
N ASP A 7 0.28 -7.40 7.27
CA ASP A 7 0.76 -6.49 6.25
C ASP A 7 1.67 -7.22 5.25
N VAL A 8 1.95 -6.62 4.10
CA VAL A 8 2.77 -7.20 3.04
C VAL A 8 4.19 -6.62 3.07
N ASP A 9 4.33 -5.31 2.82
CA ASP A 9 5.63 -4.65 2.71
C ASP A 9 6.34 -4.56 4.06
N GLY A 10 7.46 -5.29 4.24
CA GLY A 10 8.22 -5.33 5.50
C GLY A 10 7.69 -6.34 6.52
N THR A 11 6.64 -7.12 6.18
CA THR A 11 6.07 -8.19 7.02
C THR A 11 6.14 -9.54 6.32
N LEU A 12 5.39 -9.74 5.23
CA LEU A 12 5.42 -10.98 4.44
C LEU A 12 6.51 -10.97 3.37
N THR A 13 6.91 -9.78 2.93
CA THR A 13 7.94 -9.57 1.91
C THR A 13 8.87 -8.43 2.31
N ASN A 14 10.07 -8.39 1.76
CA ASN A 14 10.80 -7.12 1.71
C ASN A 14 9.98 -6.10 0.91
N PRO A 15 10.09 -4.80 1.21
CA PRO A 15 9.34 -3.79 0.50
C PRO A 15 9.52 -3.87 -1.02
N THR A 16 8.41 -3.98 -1.76
CA THR A 16 8.34 -4.08 -3.23
C THR A 16 8.88 -5.37 -3.86
N GLU A 17 9.42 -6.30 -3.07
CA GLU A 17 9.96 -7.57 -3.56
C GLU A 17 8.92 -8.70 -3.52
N PRO A 18 9.09 -9.75 -4.34
CA PRO A 18 8.30 -10.96 -4.21
C PRO A 18 8.56 -11.68 -2.88
N ILE A 19 7.56 -12.41 -2.39
CA ILE A 19 7.70 -13.27 -1.22
C ILE A 19 8.76 -14.35 -1.47
N ASN A 20 9.57 -14.63 -0.42
CA ASN A 20 10.53 -15.71 -0.50
C ASN A 20 9.81 -17.05 -0.72
N PRO A 21 10.20 -17.90 -1.70
CA PRO A 21 9.48 -19.12 -2.05
C PRO A 21 9.37 -20.15 -0.91
N GLU A 22 10.37 -20.25 -0.04
CA GLU A 22 10.32 -21.16 1.11
C GLU A 22 9.34 -20.64 2.17
N PHE A 23 9.36 -19.32 2.40
CA PHE A 23 8.43 -18.67 3.31
C PHE A 23 7.00 -18.71 2.77
N ASP A 24 6.77 -18.51 1.47
CA ASP A 24 5.45 -18.65 0.83
C ASP A 24 4.85 -20.05 1.09
N LYS A 25 5.65 -21.10 0.89
CA LYS A 25 5.24 -22.47 1.16
C LYS A 25 4.91 -22.70 2.64
N PHE A 26 5.76 -22.21 3.55
CA PHE A 26 5.53 -22.29 4.99
C PHE A 26 4.26 -21.54 5.39
N PHE A 27 4.15 -20.28 5.02
CA PHE A 27 3.03 -19.43 5.37
C PHE A 27 1.72 -19.90 4.75
N GLY A 28 1.75 -20.37 3.50
CA GLY A 28 0.59 -20.96 2.84
C GLY A 28 0.06 -22.20 3.55
N ASN A 29 0.94 -23.08 4.07
CA ASN A 29 0.55 -24.23 4.87
C ASN A 29 -0.03 -23.80 6.22
N TRP A 30 0.59 -22.84 6.88
CA TRP A 30 0.08 -22.26 8.13
C TRP A 30 -1.31 -21.67 7.95
N VAL A 31 -1.56 -20.90 6.90
CA VAL A 31 -2.88 -20.34 6.57
C VAL A 31 -3.93 -21.45 6.45
N ARG A 32 -3.64 -22.54 5.74
CA ARG A 32 -4.58 -23.66 5.56
C ARG A 32 -4.90 -24.35 6.89
N THR A 33 -3.90 -24.60 7.72
CA THR A 33 -4.07 -25.20 9.05
C THR A 33 -4.89 -24.29 9.97
N THR A 34 -4.59 -23.02 10.02
CA THR A 34 -5.29 -22.00 10.82
C THR A 34 -6.76 -21.94 10.44
N LYS A 35 -7.06 -21.91 9.15
CA LYS A 35 -8.46 -21.94 8.66
C LYS A 35 -9.18 -23.25 8.97
N ALA A 36 -8.49 -24.39 8.95
CA ALA A 36 -9.08 -25.67 9.32
C ALA A 36 -9.44 -25.74 10.82
N MET A 37 -8.78 -24.92 11.67
CA MET A 37 -9.14 -24.76 13.09
C MET A 37 -10.32 -23.80 13.33
N GLY A 38 -10.88 -23.21 12.27
CA GLY A 38 -11.99 -22.26 12.37
C GLY A 38 -11.55 -20.80 12.60
N ASP A 39 -10.27 -20.51 12.48
CA ASP A 39 -9.73 -19.15 12.56
C ASP A 39 -9.64 -18.50 11.17
N GLU A 40 -9.45 -17.20 11.13
CA GLU A 40 -9.46 -16.42 9.90
C GLU A 40 -8.12 -15.69 9.67
N VAL A 41 -7.69 -15.63 8.42
CA VAL A 41 -6.45 -14.97 8.02
C VAL A 41 -6.76 -13.93 6.94
N TYR A 42 -6.36 -12.69 7.20
CA TYR A 42 -6.53 -11.56 6.29
C TYR A 42 -5.19 -10.90 5.98
N ILE A 43 -5.09 -10.33 4.80
CA ILE A 43 -4.01 -9.44 4.40
C ILE A 43 -4.55 -8.02 4.39
N VAL A 44 -3.78 -7.06 4.94
CA VAL A 44 -4.11 -5.64 4.97
C VAL A 44 -2.92 -4.87 4.42
N THR A 45 -3.09 -4.17 3.30
CA THR A 45 -1.97 -3.46 2.66
C THR A 45 -2.40 -2.11 2.09
N GLY A 46 -1.46 -1.16 2.09
CA GLY A 46 -1.61 0.11 1.36
C GLY A 46 -1.45 -0.02 -0.16
N SER A 47 -1.03 -1.19 -0.65
CA SER A 47 -0.81 -1.46 -2.07
C SER A 47 -2.12 -1.75 -2.80
N ASP A 48 -2.11 -1.55 -4.13
CA ASP A 48 -3.17 -2.01 -5.01
C ASP A 48 -3.06 -3.53 -5.29
N LYS A 49 -4.10 -4.07 -5.91
CA LYS A 49 -4.19 -5.50 -6.25
C LYS A 49 -3.05 -5.99 -7.14
N GLN A 50 -2.64 -5.17 -8.10
CA GLN A 50 -1.60 -5.55 -9.06
C GLN A 50 -0.25 -5.72 -8.38
N LYS A 51 0.12 -4.76 -7.52
CA LYS A 51 1.35 -4.82 -6.73
C LYS A 51 1.31 -6.01 -5.76
N THR A 52 0.20 -6.17 -5.02
CA THR A 52 0.03 -7.28 -4.07
C THR A 52 0.17 -8.64 -4.75
N LEU A 53 -0.47 -8.85 -5.91
CA LEU A 53 -0.35 -10.10 -6.65
C LEU A 53 1.08 -10.38 -7.15
N LYS A 54 1.85 -9.34 -7.50
CA LYS A 54 3.27 -9.50 -7.87
C LYS A 54 4.13 -9.92 -6.67
N GLN A 55 3.77 -9.49 -5.47
CA GLN A 55 4.52 -9.78 -4.25
C GLN A 55 4.19 -11.15 -3.67
N ILE A 56 2.91 -11.48 -3.45
CA ILE A 56 2.51 -12.71 -2.75
C ILE A 56 1.94 -13.80 -3.66
N GLY A 57 1.74 -13.52 -4.93
CA GLY A 57 1.20 -14.47 -5.89
C GLY A 57 -0.31 -14.75 -5.73
N LEU A 58 -0.91 -15.23 -6.81
CA LEU A 58 -2.35 -15.57 -6.82
C LEU A 58 -2.73 -16.75 -5.90
N PRO A 59 -1.87 -17.79 -5.72
CA PRO A 59 -2.21 -18.88 -4.80
C PRO A 59 -2.43 -18.43 -3.37
N LEU A 60 -1.49 -17.66 -2.79
CA LEU A 60 -1.61 -17.13 -1.42
C LEU A 60 -2.78 -16.15 -1.32
N TYR A 61 -2.93 -15.27 -2.33
CA TYR A 61 -4.03 -14.31 -2.39
C TYR A 61 -5.43 -14.97 -2.33
N ARG A 62 -5.58 -16.19 -2.86
CA ARG A 62 -6.85 -16.93 -2.90
C ARG A 62 -7.15 -17.73 -1.65
N ILE A 63 -6.12 -18.20 -0.92
CA ILE A 63 -6.32 -19.06 0.24
C ILE A 63 -6.64 -18.30 1.52
N VAL A 64 -6.22 -17.04 1.65
CA VAL A 64 -6.61 -16.19 2.79
C VAL A 64 -8.13 -15.90 2.76
N ASN A 65 -8.70 -15.51 3.89
CA ASN A 65 -10.12 -15.18 4.00
C ASN A 65 -10.48 -13.92 3.21
N GLY A 66 -9.60 -12.92 3.22
CA GLY A 66 -9.76 -11.71 2.44
C GLY A 66 -8.49 -10.87 2.38
N VAL A 67 -8.47 -9.95 1.42
CA VAL A 67 -7.37 -9.01 1.22
C VAL A 67 -7.94 -7.59 1.19
N PHE A 68 -7.60 -6.81 2.20
CA PHE A 68 -7.87 -5.38 2.26
C PHE A 68 -6.76 -4.63 1.56
N GLN A 69 -7.09 -3.87 0.53
CA GLN A 69 -6.17 -3.12 -0.30
C GLN A 69 -6.44 -1.62 -0.28
N ASN A 70 -5.47 -0.83 -0.75
CA ASN A 70 -5.56 0.62 -0.73
C ASN A 70 -5.94 1.15 0.66
N CYS A 71 -5.23 0.70 1.71
CA CYS A 71 -5.50 1.05 3.12
C CYS A 71 -6.93 0.71 3.57
N GLY A 72 -7.49 -0.42 3.12
CA GLY A 72 -8.84 -0.88 3.47
C GLY A 72 -9.95 -0.33 2.58
N ASN A 73 -9.61 0.47 1.55
CA ASN A 73 -10.60 1.03 0.63
C ASN A 73 -11.15 0.03 -0.38
N GLN A 74 -10.55 -1.16 -0.47
CA GLN A 74 -11.08 -2.29 -1.22
C GLN A 74 -10.95 -3.58 -0.40
N LEU A 75 -11.95 -4.46 -0.49
CA LEU A 75 -11.91 -5.81 0.04
C LEU A 75 -12.08 -6.81 -1.09
N PHE A 76 -11.14 -7.74 -1.19
CA PHE A 76 -11.24 -8.89 -2.10
C PHE A 76 -11.36 -10.19 -1.30
N ILE A 77 -12.31 -11.04 -1.68
CA ILE A 77 -12.46 -12.41 -1.17
C ILE A 77 -12.30 -13.37 -2.35
N ARG A 78 -11.38 -14.33 -2.25
CA ARG A 78 -11.08 -15.30 -3.31
C ARG A 78 -10.82 -14.63 -4.69
N ASN A 79 -10.21 -13.44 -4.69
CA ASN A 79 -9.96 -12.64 -5.88
C ASN A 79 -11.17 -11.87 -6.47
N SER A 80 -12.35 -11.97 -5.88
CA SER A 80 -13.53 -11.17 -6.25
C SER A 80 -13.60 -9.91 -5.40
N LEU A 81 -13.89 -8.76 -6.03
CA LEU A 81 -14.12 -7.50 -5.35
C LEU A 81 -15.46 -7.56 -4.61
N ILE A 82 -15.44 -7.36 -3.29
CA ILE A 82 -16.61 -7.39 -2.42
C ILE A 82 -17.03 -6.01 -1.96
N TYR A 83 -16.02 -5.15 -1.70
CA TYR A 83 -16.24 -3.78 -1.26
C TYR A 83 -15.25 -2.85 -1.93
N GLU A 84 -15.73 -1.66 -2.26
CA GLU A 84 -14.92 -0.56 -2.78
C GLU A 84 -15.44 0.77 -2.24
N SER A 85 -14.51 1.59 -1.72
CA SER A 85 -14.82 2.95 -1.28
C SER A 85 -15.23 3.83 -2.47
N ARG A 86 -16.27 4.63 -2.27
CA ARG A 86 -16.74 5.63 -3.26
C ARG A 86 -16.11 7.01 -3.08
N TRP A 87 -15.18 7.13 -2.13
CA TRP A 87 -14.50 8.41 -1.92
C TRP A 87 -13.66 8.79 -3.14
N SER A 88 -13.64 10.06 -3.48
CA SER A 88 -12.79 10.66 -4.50
C SER A 88 -12.25 12.00 -4.01
N LEU A 89 -11.09 12.38 -4.52
CA LEU A 89 -10.47 13.67 -4.19
C LEU A 89 -11.30 14.81 -4.79
N SER A 90 -11.85 15.69 -3.95
CA SER A 90 -12.59 16.86 -4.43
C SER A 90 -11.66 17.84 -5.16
N ALA A 91 -12.22 18.59 -6.12
CA ALA A 91 -11.46 19.62 -6.85
C ALA A 91 -10.89 20.69 -5.90
N HIS A 92 -11.64 21.05 -4.86
CA HIS A 92 -11.20 22.03 -3.85
C HIS A 92 -9.99 21.53 -3.07
N LEU A 93 -10.07 20.31 -2.51
CA LEU A 93 -8.94 19.72 -1.79
C LEU A 93 -7.71 19.50 -2.70
N ARG A 94 -7.93 19.13 -3.97
CA ARG A 94 -6.83 19.04 -4.95
C ARG A 94 -6.12 20.40 -5.12
N LEU A 95 -6.89 21.48 -5.26
CA LEU A 95 -6.33 22.83 -5.38
C LEU A 95 -5.55 23.24 -4.15
N ASP A 96 -6.07 22.96 -2.94
CA ASP A 96 -5.39 23.25 -1.68
C ASP A 96 -4.05 22.51 -1.59
N LEU A 97 -4.02 21.23 -1.97
CA LEU A 97 -2.77 20.44 -2.00
C LEU A 97 -1.76 20.99 -3.00
N LEU A 98 -2.20 21.46 -4.17
CA LEU A 98 -1.30 22.09 -5.15
C LEU A 98 -0.76 23.42 -4.64
N ILE A 99 -1.58 24.24 -3.96
CA ILE A 99 -1.14 25.48 -3.32
C ILE A 99 -0.10 25.20 -2.24
N LEU A 100 -0.29 24.15 -1.42
CA LEU A 100 0.72 23.72 -0.44
C LEU A 100 2.03 23.32 -1.11
N CYS A 101 1.96 22.62 -2.24
CA CYS A 101 3.13 22.29 -3.03
C CYS A 101 3.88 23.53 -3.52
N GLU A 102 3.15 24.50 -4.06
CA GLU A 102 3.72 25.78 -4.54
C GLU A 102 4.38 26.60 -3.41
N LYS A 103 3.81 26.58 -2.22
CA LYS A 103 4.33 27.29 -1.05
C LYS A 103 5.56 26.62 -0.41
N SER A 104 5.81 25.35 -0.69
CA SER A 104 6.98 24.65 -0.14
C SER A 104 8.27 25.30 -0.69
N PRO A 105 9.23 25.65 0.16
CA PRO A 105 10.53 26.23 -0.27
C PRO A 105 11.45 25.21 -0.95
N TRP A 106 11.06 23.94 -1.07
CA TRP A 106 11.84 22.94 -1.76
C TRP A 106 11.81 23.11 -3.28
N PHE A 107 12.97 23.21 -3.91
CA PHE A 107 13.11 23.45 -5.36
C PHE A 107 13.31 22.19 -6.21
N GLY A 108 13.74 21.07 -5.61
CA GLY A 108 14.06 19.83 -6.32
C GLY A 108 12.85 18.93 -6.56
N ARG A 109 11.72 19.49 -7.04
CA ARG A 109 10.47 18.76 -7.24
C ARG A 109 10.55 17.85 -8.45
N ALA A 110 10.01 16.64 -8.31
CA ALA A 110 9.69 15.75 -9.40
C ALA A 110 8.19 15.89 -9.75
N ASP A 111 7.77 15.25 -10.83
CA ASP A 111 6.38 15.25 -11.27
C ASP A 111 5.45 14.43 -10.36
N ASN A 112 4.14 14.61 -10.58
CA ASN A 112 3.08 13.85 -9.93
C ASN A 112 3.04 14.00 -8.41
N ASN A 113 2.70 15.19 -7.93
CA ASN A 113 2.56 15.48 -6.50
C ASN A 113 1.34 14.80 -5.87
N ILE A 114 0.29 14.50 -6.65
CA ILE A 114 -0.95 13.88 -6.20
C ILE A 114 -1.20 12.62 -7.02
N GLU A 115 -1.19 11.46 -6.37
CA GLU A 115 -1.55 10.17 -6.96
C GLU A 115 -2.88 9.72 -6.37
N GLU A 116 -3.94 9.75 -7.18
CA GLU A 116 -5.23 9.19 -6.78
C GLU A 116 -5.26 7.68 -6.97
N ARG A 117 -5.84 7.01 -5.99
CA ARG A 117 -6.15 5.60 -6.00
C ARG A 117 -7.59 5.41 -5.53
N VAL A 118 -8.07 4.18 -5.55
CA VAL A 118 -9.40 3.87 -5.04
C VAL A 118 -9.51 4.26 -3.56
N GLY A 119 -10.43 5.18 -3.28
CA GLY A 119 -10.75 5.62 -1.93
C GLY A 119 -9.68 6.44 -1.21
N MET A 120 -8.57 6.80 -1.87
CA MET A 120 -7.47 7.55 -1.27
C MET A 120 -6.71 8.40 -2.27
N ALA A 121 -5.97 9.39 -1.76
CA ALA A 121 -4.98 10.13 -2.53
C ALA A 121 -3.65 10.19 -1.76
N ASN A 122 -2.55 9.91 -2.44
CA ASN A 122 -1.22 10.14 -1.92
C ASN A 122 -0.73 11.52 -2.35
N PHE A 123 -0.32 12.32 -1.38
CA PHE A 123 0.29 13.62 -1.62
C PHE A 123 1.78 13.59 -1.29
N SER A 124 2.58 14.26 -2.10
CA SER A 124 4.03 14.36 -1.89
C SER A 124 4.55 15.68 -2.44
N THR A 125 5.13 16.51 -1.59
CA THR A 125 5.72 17.80 -1.97
C THR A 125 6.87 17.65 -2.95
N ILE A 126 7.66 16.58 -2.85
CA ILE A 126 8.77 16.32 -3.78
C ILE A 126 8.34 15.61 -5.08
N GLY A 127 7.08 15.16 -5.16
CA GLY A 127 6.55 14.38 -6.28
C GLY A 127 6.73 12.86 -6.12
N ARG A 128 5.78 12.11 -6.66
CA ARG A 128 5.75 10.63 -6.57
C ARG A 128 6.81 9.96 -7.43
N THR A 129 7.22 10.61 -8.52
CA THR A 129 8.25 10.11 -9.45
C THR A 129 9.66 10.40 -9.01
N ALA A 130 9.86 11.04 -7.85
CA ALA A 130 11.17 11.36 -7.30
C ALA A 130 12.06 10.12 -7.15
N THR A 131 13.28 10.22 -7.65
CA THR A 131 14.31 9.19 -7.54
C THR A 131 14.77 8.98 -6.08
N PRO A 132 15.43 7.86 -5.75
CA PRO A 132 15.98 7.63 -4.42
C PRO A 132 16.94 8.73 -3.97
N SER A 133 17.75 9.28 -4.89
CA SER A 133 18.67 10.40 -4.60
C SER A 133 17.93 11.70 -4.27
N GLN A 134 16.88 12.03 -5.02
CA GLN A 134 16.03 13.19 -4.74
C GLN A 134 15.31 13.04 -3.38
N ARG A 135 14.80 11.84 -3.06
CA ARG A 135 14.17 11.56 -1.75
C ARG A 135 15.17 11.71 -0.60
N LYS A 136 16.42 11.28 -0.79
CA LYS A 136 17.47 11.45 0.20
C LYS A 136 17.81 12.93 0.40
N ALA A 137 17.96 13.68 -0.69
CA ALA A 137 18.24 15.11 -0.62
C ALA A 137 17.11 15.89 0.07
N TYR A 138 15.85 15.57 -0.25
CA TYR A 138 14.69 16.17 0.41
C TYR A 138 14.70 15.89 1.93
N ARG A 139 14.93 14.64 2.34
CA ARG A 139 14.97 14.29 3.77
C ARG A 139 16.07 15.08 4.52
N MET A 140 17.27 15.17 3.93
CA MET A 140 18.36 15.94 4.54
C MET A 140 18.03 17.42 4.66
N TRP A 141 17.32 17.98 3.69
CA TRP A 141 16.87 19.37 3.74
C TRP A 141 15.76 19.55 4.80
N ASP A 142 14.77 18.68 4.82
CA ASP A 142 13.65 18.69 5.78
C ASP A 142 14.16 18.58 7.23
N ASP A 143 15.07 17.63 7.49
CA ASP A 143 15.74 17.45 8.78
C ASP A 143 16.55 18.69 9.21
N ALA A 144 17.14 19.43 8.24
CA ALA A 144 17.97 20.62 8.52
C ALA A 144 17.15 21.90 8.70
N THR A 145 15.94 21.96 8.16
CA THR A 145 15.09 23.16 8.17
C THR A 145 13.90 23.06 9.11
N GLU A 146 13.66 21.88 9.69
CA GLU A 146 12.47 21.56 10.52
C GLU A 146 11.15 21.98 9.82
N SER A 147 11.06 21.72 8.51
CA SER A 147 10.02 22.25 7.61
C SER A 147 8.83 21.30 7.46
#